data_ba72835720ff68620cc110fede4432ef
#
_entry.id   ba72835720ff68620cc110fede4432ef
#
_cell.length_a   1.000
_cell.length_b   1.000
_cell.length_c   1.000
_cell.angle_alpha   90.00
_cell.angle_beta   90.00
_cell.angle_gamma   90.00
#
_symmetry.space_group_name_H-M   'P 1'
#
loop_
_entity.id
_entity.type
_entity.pdbx_description
1 polymer ?
#
loop_
_entity_poly.entity_id
_entity_poly.type
_entity_poly.pdbx_seq_one_letter_code
_entity_poly.pdbx_strand_id
1 'polypeptide(L)'
;MRNILNINSDWILSTEKTPDGKAVHKRILPLNKEDEYCYYLELLGAAPSMEVFVNQEKIGAHTGSYTLYRVDVTDQIVNGDNELDIVCDSEVPCLDASFIVVGKHHFSLDHFGDAGLTVIPQEISTSSARIRITAHAKNL
;
A
#
# COMPACT_ATOMS: atom_id res chain seq x y z
N MET A 1 -5.77 -6.66 15.13
CA MET A 1 -6.17 -5.23 15.05
C MET A 1 -5.59 -4.65 13.77
N ARG A 2 -6.32 -3.84 13.03
CA ARG A 2 -5.82 -3.12 11.85
C ARG A 2 -5.67 -1.64 12.22
N ASN A 3 -4.50 -1.10 12.02
CA ASN A 3 -4.23 0.32 12.22
C ASN A 3 -3.83 0.94 10.87
N ILE A 4 -4.41 2.09 10.53
CA ILE A 4 -4.14 2.80 9.28
C ILE A 4 -3.58 4.17 9.65
N LEU A 5 -2.36 4.43 9.24
CA LEU A 5 -1.68 5.71 9.40
C LEU A 5 -1.79 6.47 8.07
N ASN A 6 -2.41 7.65 8.10
CA ASN A 6 -2.37 8.56 6.97
C ASN A 6 -0.96 9.16 6.86
N ILE A 7 -0.36 9.03 5.67
CA ILE A 7 0.99 9.53 5.40
C ILE A 7 1.01 10.50 4.21
N ASN A 8 -0.06 11.26 3.99
CA ASN A 8 -0.17 12.23 2.89
C ASN A 8 0.76 13.43 3.05
N SER A 9 1.08 13.83 4.29
CA SER A 9 1.99 14.94 4.58
C SER A 9 3.45 14.53 4.63
N ASP A 10 4.33 15.52 4.74
CA ASP A 10 5.77 15.39 5.02
C ASP A 10 6.59 14.69 3.91
N TRP A 11 6.04 14.63 2.68
CA TRP A 11 6.79 14.25 1.51
C TRP A 11 7.65 15.43 1.03
N ILE A 12 8.92 15.17 0.79
CA ILE A 12 9.90 16.15 0.31
C ILE A 12 10.28 15.78 -1.11
N LEU A 13 10.09 16.72 -2.04
CA LEU A 13 10.64 16.59 -3.39
C LEU A 13 12.16 16.74 -3.32
N SER A 14 12.88 15.71 -3.72
CA SER A 14 14.34 15.76 -3.82
C SER A 14 14.77 16.79 -4.88
N THR A 15 15.85 17.50 -4.59
CA THR A 15 16.49 18.37 -5.58
C THR A 15 17.21 17.58 -6.66
N GLU A 16 17.56 16.32 -6.37
CA GLU A 16 18.20 15.41 -7.31
C GLU A 16 17.12 14.58 -8.01
N LYS A 17 17.19 14.56 -9.34
CA LYS A 17 16.35 13.69 -10.19
C LYS A 17 17.13 12.42 -10.51
N THR A 18 16.41 11.38 -10.90
CA THR A 18 17.01 10.17 -11.44
C THR A 18 17.76 10.47 -12.75
N PRO A 19 18.66 9.61 -13.22
CA PRO A 19 19.38 9.81 -14.49
C PRO A 19 18.47 9.96 -15.71
N ASP A 20 17.28 9.37 -15.68
CA ASP A 20 16.23 9.50 -16.70
C ASP A 20 15.27 10.69 -16.44
N GLY A 21 15.60 11.55 -15.48
CA GLY A 21 14.91 12.84 -15.25
C GLY A 21 13.66 12.77 -14.38
N LYS A 22 13.34 11.62 -13.78
CA LYS A 22 12.16 11.47 -12.92
C LYS A 22 12.33 12.17 -11.58
N ALA A 23 11.23 12.63 -11.03
CA ALA A 23 11.15 13.20 -9.70
C ALA A 23 11.26 12.11 -8.62
N VAL A 24 11.92 12.44 -7.52
CA VAL A 24 12.03 11.56 -6.35
C VAL A 24 11.36 12.25 -5.17
N HIS A 25 10.31 11.65 -4.66
CA HIS A 25 9.62 12.10 -3.46
C HIS A 25 10.03 11.22 -2.28
N LYS A 26 10.55 11.84 -1.23
CA LYS A 26 11.10 11.16 -0.04
C LYS A 26 10.26 11.45 1.19
N ARG A 27 10.10 10.44 2.03
CA ARG A 27 9.51 10.59 3.35
C ARG A 27 10.24 9.72 4.36
N ILE A 28 10.46 10.25 5.55
CA ILE A 28 10.93 9.47 6.69
C ILE A 28 9.72 9.09 7.53
N LEU A 29 9.58 7.80 7.82
CA LEU A 29 8.54 7.23 8.64
C LEU A 29 9.17 6.53 9.86
N PRO A 30 9.12 7.15 11.05
CA PRO A 30 9.58 6.51 12.26
C PRO A 30 8.57 5.43 12.69
N LEU A 31 9.03 4.21 12.91
CA LEU A 31 8.22 3.09 13.34
C LEU A 31 8.87 2.32 14.48
N ASN A 32 8.04 1.79 15.36
CA ASN A 32 8.42 0.76 16.29
C ASN A 32 7.98 -0.58 15.69
N LYS A 33 8.90 -1.28 15.02
CA LYS A 33 8.61 -2.57 14.36
C LYS A 33 8.39 -3.64 15.42
N GLU A 34 7.31 -4.36 15.30
CA GLU A 34 6.96 -5.51 16.14
C GLU A 34 6.77 -6.74 15.27
N ASP A 35 7.33 -7.88 15.69
CA ASP A 35 7.32 -9.13 14.92
C ASP A 35 5.93 -9.75 14.75
N GLU A 36 4.95 -9.30 15.53
CA GLU A 36 3.56 -9.79 15.48
C GLU A 36 2.72 -9.11 14.39
N TYR A 37 3.27 -8.11 13.70
CA TYR A 37 2.55 -7.35 12.68
C TYR A 37 3.14 -7.54 11.29
N CYS A 38 2.27 -7.33 10.30
CA CYS A 38 2.61 -7.10 8.90
C CYS A 38 2.37 -5.64 8.56
N TYR A 39 3.18 -5.13 7.64
CA TYR A 39 3.21 -3.73 7.25
C TYR A 39 2.96 -3.60 5.76
N TYR A 40 1.99 -2.75 5.38
CA TYR A 40 1.64 -2.49 3.99
C TYR A 40 1.72 -1.01 3.68
N LEU A 41 2.24 -0.69 2.52
CA LEU A 41 2.13 0.64 1.92
C LEU A 41 0.99 0.62 0.92
N GLU A 42 0.11 1.62 1.02
CA GLU A 42 -1.02 1.81 0.13
C GLU A 42 -0.96 3.20 -0.48
N LEU A 43 -1.02 3.27 -1.81
CA LEU A 43 -0.95 4.51 -2.58
C LEU A 43 -2.14 4.58 -3.53
N LEU A 44 -2.86 5.69 -3.51
CA LEU A 44 -3.99 5.98 -4.38
C LEU A 44 -3.81 7.35 -5.03
N GLY A 45 -4.14 7.48 -6.31
CA GLY A 45 -4.02 8.75 -7.02
C GLY A 45 -2.57 9.19 -7.26
N ALA A 46 -1.67 8.24 -7.41
CA ALA A 46 -0.27 8.48 -7.75
C ALA A 46 -0.10 8.97 -9.20
N ALA A 47 1.14 9.28 -9.56
CA ALA A 47 1.51 9.59 -10.96
C ALA A 47 1.18 8.42 -11.91
N PRO A 48 1.03 8.67 -13.22
CA PRO A 48 0.72 7.63 -14.22
C PRO A 48 1.65 6.44 -14.21
N SER A 49 2.90 6.65 -13.82
CA SER A 49 3.92 5.61 -13.62
C SER A 49 4.74 5.95 -12.40
N MET A 50 4.96 4.99 -11.52
CA MET A 50 5.81 5.18 -10.34
C MET A 50 6.59 3.91 -10.00
N GLU A 51 7.72 4.11 -9.36
CA GLU A 51 8.51 3.08 -8.70
C GLU A 51 8.55 3.39 -7.20
N VAL A 52 8.47 2.37 -6.38
CA VAL A 52 8.43 2.50 -4.92
C VAL A 52 9.63 1.82 -4.31
N PHE A 53 10.29 2.53 -3.41
CA PHE A 53 11.43 2.03 -2.64
C PHE A 53 11.17 2.19 -1.15
N VAL A 54 11.65 1.25 -0.37
CA VAL A 54 11.67 1.30 1.09
C VAL A 54 13.07 0.97 1.55
N ASN A 55 13.68 1.86 2.34
CA ASN A 55 15.06 1.72 2.82
C ASN A 55 16.04 1.41 1.68
N GLN A 56 15.91 2.11 0.55
CA GLN A 56 16.70 1.99 -0.67
C GLN A 56 16.49 0.68 -1.47
N GLU A 57 15.61 -0.21 -1.01
CA GLU A 57 15.22 -1.41 -1.74
C GLU A 57 14.01 -1.14 -2.62
N LYS A 58 14.08 -1.50 -3.92
CA LYS A 58 12.93 -1.39 -4.83
C LYS A 58 11.90 -2.47 -4.49
N ILE A 59 10.72 -2.02 -4.08
CA ILE A 59 9.61 -2.90 -3.70
C ILE A 59 8.74 -3.25 -4.91
N GLY A 60 8.58 -2.30 -5.83
CA GLY A 60 7.77 -2.52 -7.01
C GLY A 60 7.59 -1.29 -7.86
N ALA A 61 6.73 -1.44 -8.87
CA ALA A 61 6.32 -0.37 -9.76
C ALA A 61 4.83 -0.48 -10.03
N HIS A 62 4.21 0.65 -10.31
CA HIS A 62 2.79 0.72 -10.62
C HIS A 62 2.54 1.66 -11.80
N THR A 63 1.57 1.29 -12.64
CA THR A 63 1.08 2.11 -13.75
C THR A 63 -0.42 2.30 -13.60
N GLY A 64 -0.88 3.55 -13.63
CA GLY A 64 -2.28 3.92 -13.47
C GLY A 64 -2.48 4.95 -12.36
N SER A 65 -2.94 6.15 -12.74
CA SER A 65 -3.05 7.29 -11.81
C SER A 65 -4.17 7.16 -10.77
N TYR A 66 -5.20 6.37 -11.05
CA TYR A 66 -6.42 6.28 -10.22
C TYR A 66 -6.69 4.89 -9.68
N THR A 67 -5.72 4.00 -9.80
CA THR A 67 -5.83 2.65 -9.29
C THR A 67 -5.05 2.52 -7.99
N LEU A 68 -5.63 1.77 -7.04
CA LEU A 68 -5.00 1.48 -5.77
C LEU A 68 -3.75 0.61 -5.99
N TYR A 69 -2.63 1.06 -5.47
CA TYR A 69 -1.42 0.24 -5.33
C TYR A 69 -1.20 -0.08 -3.87
N ARG A 70 -1.16 -1.36 -3.53
CA ARG A 70 -0.88 -1.84 -2.19
C ARG A 70 0.22 -2.89 -2.26
N VAL A 71 1.21 -2.77 -1.40
CA VAL A 71 2.36 -3.69 -1.37
C VAL A 71 2.73 -4.03 0.08
N ASP A 72 3.08 -5.29 0.30
CA ASP A 72 3.64 -5.78 1.57
C ASP A 72 5.10 -5.29 1.68
N VAL A 73 5.40 -4.58 2.75
CA VAL A 73 6.73 -4.02 3.04
C VAL A 73 7.29 -4.54 4.37
N THR A 74 6.71 -5.61 4.89
CA THR A 74 7.03 -6.16 6.20
C THR A 74 8.52 -6.48 6.35
N ASP A 75 9.12 -7.06 5.32
CA ASP A 75 10.53 -7.46 5.35
C ASP A 75 11.49 -6.25 5.29
N GLN A 76 11.07 -5.17 4.61
CA GLN A 76 11.90 -3.99 4.40
C GLN A 76 11.84 -3.00 5.56
N ILE A 77 10.76 -3.03 6.37
CA ILE A 77 10.63 -2.14 7.53
C ILE A 77 11.61 -2.54 8.63
N VAL A 78 12.25 -1.54 9.20
CA VAL A 78 13.14 -1.68 10.36
C VAL A 78 12.59 -0.90 11.56
N ASN A 79 13.12 -1.19 12.73
CA ASN A 79 12.82 -0.39 13.92
C ASN A 79 13.55 0.95 13.84
N GLY A 80 12.83 2.04 14.03
CA GLY A 80 13.34 3.40 13.89
C GLY A 80 12.89 4.06 12.60
N ASP A 81 13.75 4.89 12.01
CA ASP A 81 13.46 5.65 10.80
C ASP A 81 13.50 4.78 9.55
N ASN A 82 12.41 4.83 8.79
CA ASN A 82 12.31 4.15 7.49
C ASN A 82 12.20 5.19 6.39
N GLU A 83 13.05 5.10 5.37
CA GLU A 83 13.00 5.95 4.19
C GLU A 83 12.03 5.34 3.16
N LEU A 84 11.03 6.12 2.78
CA LEU A 84 10.10 5.79 1.70
C LEU A 84 10.39 6.71 0.52
N ASP A 85 10.68 6.14 -0.66
CA ASP A 85 10.89 6.91 -1.88
C ASP A 85 9.87 6.51 -2.95
N ILE A 86 9.25 7.53 -3.56
CA ILE A 86 8.42 7.37 -4.76
C ILE A 86 9.14 8.08 -5.90
N VAL A 87 9.49 7.33 -6.93
CA VAL A 87 10.12 7.83 -8.16
C VAL A 87 9.05 7.85 -9.24
N CYS A 88 8.75 9.04 -9.80
CA CYS A 88 7.69 9.19 -10.81
C CYS A 88 7.95 10.36 -11.77
N ASP A 89 7.16 10.42 -12.83
CA ASP A 89 7.25 11.49 -13.86
C ASP A 89 6.62 12.80 -13.40
N SER A 90 6.01 12.86 -12.22
CA SER A 90 5.29 14.02 -11.68
C SER A 90 6.05 14.66 -10.52
N GLU A 91 6.06 16.00 -10.49
CA GLU A 91 6.54 16.75 -9.32
C GLU A 91 5.49 16.82 -8.19
N VAL A 92 4.29 16.32 -8.43
CA VAL A 92 3.25 16.15 -7.40
C VAL A 92 3.29 14.71 -6.92
N PRO A 93 3.46 14.48 -5.61
CA PRO A 93 3.50 13.13 -5.04
C PRO A 93 2.11 12.48 -5.11
N CYS A 94 2.03 11.25 -4.62
CA CYS A 94 0.77 10.54 -4.42
C CYS A 94 -0.25 11.41 -3.67
N LEU A 95 -1.49 11.45 -4.17
CA LEU A 95 -2.55 12.25 -3.59
C LEU A 95 -3.10 11.65 -2.29
N ASP A 96 -3.04 10.33 -2.15
CA ASP A 96 -3.50 9.62 -0.96
C ASP A 96 -2.56 8.46 -0.67
N ALA A 97 -1.94 8.48 0.50
CA ALA A 97 -0.99 7.50 0.94
C ALA A 97 -1.30 7.06 2.37
N SER A 98 -1.34 5.76 2.57
CA SER A 98 -1.60 5.14 3.86
C SER A 98 -0.56 4.07 4.17
N PHE A 99 -0.20 3.99 5.44
CA PHE A 99 0.62 2.91 5.96
C PHE A 99 -0.24 2.04 6.88
N ILE A 100 -0.35 0.76 6.56
CA ILE A 100 -1.27 -0.16 7.21
C ILE A 100 -0.47 -1.13 8.07
N VAL A 101 -0.85 -1.24 9.34
CA VAL A 101 -0.28 -2.19 10.30
C VAL A 101 -1.37 -3.18 10.69
N VAL A 102 -1.16 -4.46 10.47
CA VAL A 102 -2.11 -5.52 10.81
C VAL A 102 -1.41 -6.68 11.52
N GLY A 103 -2.11 -7.39 12.38
CA GLY A 103 -1.58 -8.63 12.97
C GLY A 103 -1.29 -9.68 11.89
N LYS A 104 -0.33 -10.57 12.13
CA LYS A 104 0.09 -11.62 11.17
C LYS A 104 -1.05 -12.51 10.68
N HIS A 105 -2.06 -12.73 11.51
CA HIS A 105 -3.26 -13.48 11.15
C HIS A 105 -4.37 -12.50 10.78
N HIS A 106 -4.62 -12.31 9.49
CA HIS A 106 -5.62 -11.35 9.01
C HIS A 106 -6.25 -11.82 7.70
N PHE A 107 -7.35 -11.19 7.31
CA PHE A 107 -7.85 -11.32 5.94
C PHE A 107 -6.85 -10.70 4.97
N SER A 108 -6.55 -11.42 3.88
CA SER A 108 -5.55 -10.99 2.91
C SER A 108 -5.84 -9.58 2.40
N LEU A 109 -4.81 -8.74 2.37
CA LEU A 109 -4.81 -7.42 1.77
C LEU A 109 -4.27 -7.44 0.33
N ASP A 110 -3.87 -8.61 -0.16
CA ASP A 110 -3.25 -8.78 -1.48
C ASP A 110 -4.27 -8.76 -2.62
N HIS A 111 -5.58 -8.86 -2.30
CA HIS A 111 -6.65 -8.82 -3.28
C HIS A 111 -7.08 -7.38 -3.56
N PHE A 112 -7.10 -7.06 -4.83
CA PHE A 112 -7.43 -5.73 -5.32
C PHE A 112 -8.88 -5.35 -4.94
N GLY A 113 -9.02 -4.23 -4.22
CA GLY A 113 -10.32 -3.62 -3.93
C GLY A 113 -11.14 -4.28 -2.83
N ASP A 114 -10.65 -5.34 -2.18
CA ASP A 114 -11.35 -5.95 -1.06
C ASP A 114 -10.48 -6.10 0.20
N ALA A 115 -11.10 -6.38 1.31
CA ALA A 115 -10.45 -6.65 2.59
C ALA A 115 -10.26 -8.16 2.82
N GLY A 116 -10.08 -8.93 1.76
CA GLY A 116 -9.99 -10.40 1.80
C GLY A 116 -11.33 -11.11 1.94
N LEU A 117 -12.44 -10.39 1.80
CA LEU A 117 -13.79 -10.94 1.87
C LEU A 117 -14.61 -10.45 0.69
N THR A 118 -15.08 -11.38 -0.14
CA THR A 118 -15.94 -11.10 -1.28
C THR A 118 -17.31 -11.73 -1.09
N VAL A 119 -18.36 -10.94 -1.29
CA VAL A 119 -19.76 -11.38 -1.16
C VAL A 119 -20.46 -11.18 -2.49
N ILE A 120 -20.87 -12.28 -3.14
CA ILE A 120 -21.50 -12.25 -4.46
C ILE A 120 -22.88 -12.89 -4.37
N PRO A 121 -23.97 -12.14 -4.61
CA PRO A 121 -25.29 -12.73 -4.78
C PRO A 121 -25.32 -13.55 -6.07
N GLN A 122 -25.78 -14.81 -5.99
CA GLN A 122 -25.86 -15.72 -7.15
C GLN A 122 -27.29 -15.83 -7.67
N GLU A 123 -28.24 -15.99 -6.77
CA GLU A 123 -29.66 -16.13 -7.10
C GLU A 123 -30.47 -15.36 -6.06
N ILE A 124 -31.34 -14.49 -6.53
CA ILE A 124 -32.26 -13.73 -5.65
C ILE A 124 -33.66 -13.89 -6.20
N SER A 125 -34.58 -14.30 -5.33
CA SER A 125 -36.00 -14.36 -5.58
C SER A 125 -36.78 -13.65 -4.47
N THR A 126 -38.08 -13.59 -4.59
CA THR A 126 -38.95 -13.00 -3.54
C THR A 126 -38.97 -13.84 -2.25
N SER A 127 -38.60 -15.09 -2.29
CA SER A 127 -38.66 -16.04 -1.18
C SER A 127 -37.32 -16.59 -0.72
N SER A 128 -36.23 -16.43 -1.51
CA SER A 128 -34.91 -16.98 -1.18
C SER A 128 -33.79 -16.19 -1.83
N ALA A 129 -32.62 -16.24 -1.21
CA ALA A 129 -31.37 -15.73 -1.77
C ALA A 129 -30.25 -16.73 -1.59
N ARG A 130 -29.43 -16.93 -2.63
CA ARG A 130 -28.17 -17.67 -2.55
C ARG A 130 -27.03 -16.68 -2.66
N ILE A 131 -26.13 -16.70 -1.69
CA ILE A 131 -24.98 -15.81 -1.62
C ILE A 131 -23.72 -16.66 -1.56
N ARG A 132 -22.73 -16.34 -2.41
CA ARG A 132 -21.37 -16.89 -2.29
C ARG A 132 -20.54 -15.93 -1.46
N ILE A 133 -19.90 -16.45 -0.42
CA ILE A 133 -18.92 -15.73 0.38
C ILE A 133 -17.58 -16.41 0.20
N THR A 134 -16.58 -15.64 -0.23
CA THR A 134 -15.19 -16.09 -0.35
C THR A 134 -14.34 -15.28 0.59
N ALA A 135 -13.59 -15.94 1.44
CA ALA A 135 -12.65 -15.32 2.37
C ALA A 135 -11.22 -15.76 2.05
N HIS A 136 -10.32 -14.81 1.95
CA HIS A 136 -8.89 -15.05 1.81
C HIS A 136 -8.20 -14.62 3.12
N ALA A 137 -7.56 -15.54 3.79
CA ALA A 137 -6.86 -15.28 5.04
C ALA A 137 -5.36 -15.51 4.87
N LYS A 138 -4.57 -14.61 5.44
CA LYS A 138 -3.12 -14.76 5.59
C LYS A 138 -2.84 -15.28 7.00
N ASN A 139 -2.03 -16.31 7.10
CA ASN A 139 -1.63 -16.94 8.35
C ASN A 139 -0.13 -17.23 8.26
N LEU A 140 0.67 -16.39 8.91
CA LEU A 140 2.13 -16.39 8.86
C LEU A 140 2.74 -16.86 10.17
#